data_448fad1074a65c21a5898082c7ca469f
#
_entry.id   448fad1074a65c21a5898082c7ca469f
#
_cell.length_a   1.000
_cell.length_b   1.000
_cell.length_c   1.000
_cell.angle_alpha   90.00
_cell.angle_beta   90.00
_cell.angle_gamma   90.00
#
_symmetry.space_group_name_H-M   'P 1'
#
loop_
_entity.id
_entity.type
_entity.pdbx_description
1 polymer ?
#
loop_
_entity_poly.entity_id
_entity_poly.type
_entity_poly.pdbx_seq_one_letter_code
_entity_poly.pdbx_strand_id
1 'polypeptide(L)'
;DEISFQRRDDSSIHLISPLKSVATHDNLIVKAAQLLQQHTGCNTGIDISLTKNIPMGAGLGGGSSDAATTLIALNQLWQLNLSQESLLNLATQLGADVPIFVYGQAAWAEGIGNRFTPQSPNEPWYLLVQPPIHIETAALFQQLSVHPPKNRPVQPTTAFNTLSNDFEALVI
;
A
#
# COMPACT_ATOMS: atom_id res chain seq x y z
N ASP A 1 5.45 6.14 8.97
CA ASP A 1 4.38 5.98 9.95
C ASP A 1 4.81 5.03 11.06
N GLU A 2 4.18 5.11 12.21
CA GLU A 2 4.40 4.20 13.33
C GLU A 2 3.10 3.51 13.68
N ILE A 3 3.14 2.17 13.79
CA ILE A 3 1.95 1.38 14.10
C ILE A 3 2.28 0.50 15.30
N SER A 4 1.45 0.53 16.32
CA SER A 4 1.52 -0.40 17.44
C SER A 4 0.28 -1.28 17.51
N PHE A 5 0.48 -2.52 17.92
CA PHE A 5 -0.54 -3.54 17.99
C PHE A 5 -0.60 -4.13 19.40
N GLN A 6 -1.79 -4.20 19.98
CA GLN A 6 -2.03 -4.86 21.25
C GLN A 6 -3.12 -5.92 21.07
N ARG A 7 -2.76 -7.17 21.30
CA ARG A 7 -3.68 -8.31 21.18
C ARG A 7 -4.82 -8.19 22.19
N ARG A 8 -6.01 -8.59 21.76
CA ARG A 8 -7.23 -8.66 22.57
C ARG A 8 -7.68 -10.12 22.72
N ASP A 9 -8.41 -10.38 23.79
CA ASP A 9 -8.99 -11.70 24.06
C ASP A 9 -10.35 -11.91 23.36
N ASP A 10 -10.98 -10.83 22.88
CA ASP A 10 -12.17 -10.88 22.01
C ASP A 10 -11.79 -10.86 20.52
N SER A 11 -12.78 -10.86 19.62
CA SER A 11 -12.55 -10.80 18.16
C SER A 11 -12.59 -9.39 17.58
N SER A 12 -12.66 -8.35 18.41
CA SER A 12 -12.87 -6.97 17.96
C SER A 12 -11.58 -6.35 17.41
N ILE A 13 -11.73 -5.54 16.36
CA ILE A 13 -10.65 -4.72 15.78
C ILE A 13 -10.94 -3.27 16.11
N HIS A 14 -10.07 -2.64 16.88
CA HIS A 14 -10.20 -1.23 17.25
C HIS A 14 -9.02 -0.41 16.73
N LEU A 15 -9.30 0.70 16.04
CA LEU A 15 -8.32 1.74 15.76
C LEU A 15 -8.43 2.80 16.87
N ILE A 16 -7.49 2.80 17.80
CA ILE A 16 -7.50 3.67 19.01
C ILE A 16 -7.23 5.12 18.63
N SER A 17 -6.43 5.36 17.57
CA SER A 17 -6.09 6.70 17.08
C SER A 17 -6.74 6.96 15.70
N PRO A 18 -8.06 7.19 15.62
CA PRO A 18 -8.73 7.39 14.34
C PRO A 18 -8.25 8.68 13.66
N LEU A 19 -8.09 8.60 12.34
CA LEU A 19 -7.75 9.77 11.52
C LEU A 19 -8.99 10.62 11.28
N LYS A 20 -8.89 11.94 11.47
CA LYS A 20 -10.03 12.86 11.28
C LYS A 20 -10.55 12.88 9.84
N SER A 21 -9.70 12.58 8.87
CA SER A 21 -9.98 12.65 7.43
C SER A 21 -10.43 11.34 6.81
N VAL A 22 -10.39 10.23 7.55
CA VAL A 22 -10.73 8.88 7.05
C VAL A 22 -11.66 8.20 8.05
N ALA A 23 -12.81 7.77 7.59
CA ALA A 23 -13.70 6.98 8.43
C ALA A 23 -12.99 5.68 8.87
N THR A 24 -13.18 5.26 10.13
CA THR A 24 -12.46 4.09 10.68
C THR A 24 -12.64 2.84 9.82
N HIS A 25 -13.84 2.60 9.30
CA HIS A 25 -14.14 1.45 8.45
C HIS A 25 -13.50 1.54 7.05
N ASP A 26 -13.10 2.74 6.61
CA ASP A 26 -12.40 2.95 5.35
C ASP A 26 -10.89 2.92 5.48
N ASN A 27 -10.37 2.94 6.70
CA ASN A 27 -8.95 2.86 6.94
C ASN A 27 -8.39 1.49 6.51
N LEU A 28 -7.36 1.51 5.64
CA LEU A 28 -6.76 0.29 5.09
C LEU A 28 -6.17 -0.63 6.16
N ILE A 29 -5.72 -0.09 7.30
CA ILE A 29 -5.25 -0.87 8.45
C ILE A 29 -6.39 -1.74 9.00
N VAL A 30 -7.57 -1.14 9.20
CA VAL A 30 -8.75 -1.85 9.70
C VAL A 30 -9.21 -2.89 8.68
N LYS A 31 -9.27 -2.52 7.40
CA LYS A 31 -9.62 -3.44 6.31
C LYS A 31 -8.64 -4.61 6.22
N ALA A 32 -7.33 -4.38 6.40
CA ALA A 32 -6.32 -5.43 6.40
C ALA A 32 -6.52 -6.44 7.55
N ALA A 33 -6.78 -5.95 8.75
CA ALA A 33 -7.05 -6.80 9.91
C ALA A 33 -8.34 -7.62 9.73
N GLN A 34 -9.42 -6.99 9.26
CA GLN A 34 -10.69 -7.66 8.98
C GLN A 34 -10.54 -8.74 7.88
N LEU A 35 -9.80 -8.42 6.82
CA LEU A 35 -9.54 -9.35 5.72
C LEU A 35 -8.79 -10.60 6.20
N LEU A 36 -7.80 -10.43 7.08
CA LEU A 36 -7.09 -11.56 7.69
C LEU A 36 -8.02 -12.42 8.55
N GLN A 37 -8.84 -11.82 9.41
CA GLN A 37 -9.82 -12.58 10.21
C GLN A 37 -10.78 -13.37 9.32
N GLN A 38 -11.33 -12.74 8.29
CA GLN A 38 -12.25 -13.38 7.34
C GLN A 38 -11.61 -14.53 6.58
N HIS A 39 -10.36 -14.31 6.09
CA HIS A 39 -9.64 -15.31 5.31
C HIS A 39 -9.25 -16.55 6.13
N THR A 40 -8.90 -16.36 7.40
CA THR A 40 -8.32 -17.41 8.25
C THR A 40 -9.31 -18.00 9.25
N GLY A 41 -10.44 -17.35 9.46
CA GLY A 41 -11.38 -17.70 10.55
C GLY A 41 -10.81 -17.36 11.95
N CYS A 42 -9.77 -16.51 12.03
CA CYS A 42 -9.18 -16.10 13.30
C CYS A 42 -10.17 -15.27 14.11
N ASN A 43 -10.34 -15.65 15.38
CA ASN A 43 -11.23 -14.96 16.32
C ASN A 43 -10.47 -14.11 17.37
N THR A 44 -9.20 -13.81 17.11
CA THR A 44 -8.39 -12.96 17.99
C THR A 44 -8.51 -11.52 17.53
N GLY A 45 -8.85 -10.62 18.44
CA GLY A 45 -8.94 -9.19 18.16
C GLY A 45 -7.62 -8.46 18.34
N ILE A 46 -7.66 -7.17 18.01
CA ILE A 46 -6.49 -6.29 18.04
C ILE A 46 -6.89 -4.84 18.31
N ASP A 47 -6.16 -4.18 19.20
CA ASP A 47 -6.13 -2.73 19.32
C ASP A 47 -4.96 -2.21 18.49
N ILE A 48 -5.22 -1.23 17.62
CA ILE A 48 -4.22 -0.65 16.71
C ILE A 48 -4.11 0.83 17.00
N SER A 49 -2.89 1.31 17.23
CA SER A 49 -2.58 2.74 17.29
C SER A 49 -1.71 3.13 16.11
N LEU A 50 -2.05 4.23 15.45
CA LEU A 50 -1.36 4.76 14.27
C LEU A 50 -0.91 6.18 14.50
N THR A 51 0.39 6.45 14.31
CA THR A 51 0.95 7.80 14.19
C THR A 51 1.35 8.04 12.74
N LYS A 52 0.65 8.98 12.09
CA LYS A 52 0.91 9.35 10.70
C LYS A 52 2.02 10.38 10.59
N ASN A 53 3.16 9.97 10.05
CA ASN A 53 4.30 10.84 9.74
C ASN A 53 4.41 11.10 8.22
N ILE A 54 3.99 10.14 7.40
CA ILE A 54 3.96 10.29 5.94
C ILE A 54 2.72 11.13 5.55
N PRO A 55 2.88 12.22 4.80
CA PRO A 55 1.77 13.04 4.35
C PRO A 55 0.71 12.24 3.59
N MET A 56 -0.56 12.41 3.97
CA MET A 56 -1.68 11.76 3.28
C MET A 56 -1.99 12.43 1.95
N GLY A 57 -2.35 11.63 0.94
CA GLY A 57 -2.70 12.14 -0.39
C GLY A 57 -1.52 12.69 -1.19
N ALA A 58 -0.29 12.44 -0.75
CA ALA A 58 0.93 12.91 -1.42
C ALA A 58 1.53 11.91 -2.44
N GLY A 59 0.85 10.81 -2.73
CA GLY A 59 1.38 9.78 -3.65
C GLY A 59 2.54 8.96 -3.10
N LEU A 60 2.82 9.04 -1.79
CA LEU A 60 3.97 8.38 -1.16
C LEU A 60 3.68 6.95 -0.67
N GLY A 61 2.49 6.42 -0.95
CA GLY A 61 2.14 5.04 -0.59
C GLY A 61 1.97 4.76 0.91
N GLY A 62 1.95 5.80 1.78
CA GLY A 62 1.93 5.62 3.23
C GLY A 62 0.78 4.74 3.72
N GLY A 63 -0.45 4.94 3.24
CA GLY A 63 -1.60 4.10 3.62
C GLY A 63 -1.47 2.65 3.15
N SER A 64 -0.88 2.42 1.97
CA SER A 64 -0.62 1.09 1.45
C SER A 64 0.49 0.37 2.22
N SER A 65 1.53 1.12 2.62
CA SER A 65 2.59 0.62 3.51
C SER A 65 2.04 0.23 4.89
N ASP A 66 1.15 1.06 5.46
CA ASP A 66 0.49 0.78 6.74
C ASP A 66 -0.35 -0.51 6.67
N ALA A 67 -1.11 -0.69 5.59
CA ALA A 67 -1.91 -1.89 5.36
C ALA A 67 -1.04 -3.15 5.23
N ALA A 68 0.03 -3.08 4.44
CA ALA A 68 0.99 -4.18 4.28
C ALA A 68 1.66 -4.56 5.60
N THR A 69 2.11 -3.55 6.36
CA THR A 69 2.67 -3.74 7.70
C THR A 69 1.66 -4.44 8.61
N THR A 70 0.40 -4.05 8.54
CA THR A 70 -0.67 -4.68 9.33
C THR A 70 -0.87 -6.15 8.96
N LEU A 71 -0.92 -6.48 7.65
CA LEU A 71 -1.01 -7.87 7.19
C LEU A 71 0.15 -8.72 7.74
N ILE A 72 1.37 -8.23 7.63
CA ILE A 72 2.59 -8.95 8.05
C ILE A 72 2.61 -9.10 9.58
N ALA A 73 2.37 -8.01 10.32
CA ALA A 73 2.42 -8.02 11.77
C ALA A 73 1.33 -8.92 12.38
N LEU A 74 0.09 -8.85 11.87
CA LEU A 74 -1.00 -9.67 12.38
C LEU A 74 -0.85 -11.14 11.98
N ASN A 75 -0.27 -11.45 10.82
CA ASN A 75 0.08 -12.83 10.47
C ASN A 75 1.00 -13.46 11.52
N GLN A 76 1.96 -12.69 12.07
CA GLN A 76 2.86 -13.14 13.13
C GLN A 76 2.17 -13.15 14.50
N LEU A 77 1.52 -12.05 14.90
CA LEU A 77 0.90 -11.90 16.21
C LEU A 77 -0.24 -12.90 16.45
N TRP A 78 -1.02 -13.21 15.42
CA TRP A 78 -2.09 -14.20 15.48
C TRP A 78 -1.62 -15.61 15.13
N GLN A 79 -0.34 -15.80 14.81
CA GLN A 79 0.29 -17.09 14.46
C GLN A 79 -0.42 -17.81 13.30
N LEU A 80 -0.81 -17.05 12.27
CA LEU A 80 -1.59 -17.57 11.15
C LEU A 80 -0.76 -18.40 10.19
N ASN A 81 0.57 -18.19 10.17
CA ASN A 81 1.53 -18.90 9.32
C ASN A 81 1.21 -18.83 7.82
N LEU A 82 0.60 -17.74 7.36
CA LEU A 82 0.37 -17.51 5.94
C LEU A 82 1.69 -17.30 5.21
N SER A 83 1.80 -17.87 4.02
CA SER A 83 2.96 -17.65 3.14
C SER A 83 2.96 -16.21 2.60
N GLN A 84 4.14 -15.76 2.12
CA GLN A 84 4.23 -14.46 1.44
C GLN A 84 3.28 -14.38 0.23
N GLU A 85 3.14 -15.46 -0.52
CA GLU A 85 2.21 -15.54 -1.66
C GLU A 85 0.75 -15.30 -1.22
N SER A 86 0.33 -15.92 -0.11
CA SER A 86 -1.01 -15.71 0.46
C SER A 86 -1.21 -14.25 0.89
N LEU A 87 -0.20 -13.66 1.54
CA LEU A 87 -0.24 -12.25 1.94
C LEU A 87 -0.28 -11.30 0.72
N LEU A 88 0.45 -11.60 -0.36
CA LEU A 88 0.39 -10.83 -1.61
C LEU A 88 -1.00 -10.88 -2.25
N ASN A 89 -1.64 -12.04 -2.23
CA ASN A 89 -3.02 -12.19 -2.74
C ASN A 89 -4.03 -11.40 -1.92
N LEU A 90 -3.88 -11.34 -0.60
CA LEU A 90 -4.70 -10.51 0.27
C LEU A 90 -4.41 -9.01 0.06
N ALA A 91 -3.14 -8.65 -0.06
CA ALA A 91 -2.71 -7.28 -0.31
C ALA A 91 -3.32 -6.69 -1.58
N THR A 92 -3.44 -7.49 -2.65
CA THR A 92 -4.05 -7.09 -3.92
C THR A 92 -5.54 -6.68 -3.76
N GLN A 93 -6.25 -7.25 -2.79
CA GLN A 93 -7.64 -6.91 -2.50
C GLN A 93 -7.79 -5.58 -1.75
N LEU A 94 -6.73 -5.12 -1.07
CA LEU A 94 -6.72 -3.86 -0.33
C LEU A 94 -6.37 -2.65 -1.20
N GLY A 95 -5.56 -2.85 -2.24
CA GLY A 95 -5.17 -1.79 -3.16
C GLY A 95 -3.98 -2.19 -4.03
N ALA A 96 -3.83 -1.52 -5.18
CA ALA A 96 -2.80 -1.83 -6.17
C ALA A 96 -1.37 -1.66 -5.65
N ASP A 97 -1.16 -0.73 -4.72
CA ASP A 97 0.17 -0.43 -4.17
C ASP A 97 0.50 -1.25 -2.90
N VAL A 98 -0.47 -1.97 -2.31
CA VAL A 98 -0.21 -2.73 -1.07
C VAL A 98 0.73 -3.92 -1.29
N PRO A 99 0.65 -4.67 -2.43
CA PRO A 99 1.50 -5.82 -2.66
C PRO A 99 3.00 -5.53 -2.66
N ILE A 100 3.45 -4.39 -3.21
CA ILE A 100 4.89 -4.06 -3.24
C ILE A 100 5.47 -3.91 -1.83
N PHE A 101 4.69 -3.39 -0.89
CA PHE A 101 5.11 -3.27 0.51
C PHE A 101 5.13 -4.62 1.24
N VAL A 102 4.23 -5.56 0.89
CA VAL A 102 4.30 -6.95 1.36
C VAL A 102 5.50 -7.68 0.76
N TYR A 103 5.83 -7.39 -0.51
CA TYR A 103 7.01 -7.94 -1.19
C TYR A 103 8.32 -7.48 -0.53
N GLY A 104 8.38 -6.23 -0.06
CA GLY A 104 9.40 -5.72 0.85
C GLY A 104 10.74 -5.38 0.22
N GLN A 105 10.83 -5.29 -1.12
CA GLN A 105 12.04 -4.87 -1.83
C GLN A 105 11.69 -4.15 -3.12
N ALA A 106 12.63 -3.36 -3.64
CA ALA A 106 12.45 -2.69 -4.92
C ALA A 106 12.25 -3.70 -6.06
N ALA A 107 11.28 -3.45 -6.91
CA ALA A 107 10.94 -4.35 -8.00
C ALA A 107 10.31 -3.61 -9.19
N TRP A 108 10.44 -4.21 -10.34
CA TRP A 108 9.60 -3.90 -11.48
C TRP A 108 8.25 -4.60 -11.30
N ALA A 109 7.17 -3.83 -11.28
CA ALA A 109 5.82 -4.35 -11.08
C ALA A 109 5.05 -4.38 -12.41
N GLU A 110 4.38 -5.48 -12.69
CA GLU A 110 3.55 -5.69 -13.87
C GLU A 110 2.14 -6.14 -13.48
N GLY A 111 1.25 -6.16 -14.49
CA GLY A 111 -0.14 -6.49 -14.29
C GLY A 111 -0.87 -5.39 -13.55
N ILE A 112 -1.55 -5.74 -12.46
CA ILE A 112 -2.21 -4.80 -11.54
C ILE A 112 -1.30 -4.40 -10.37
N GLY A 113 0.03 -4.52 -10.51
CA GLY A 113 1.00 -4.27 -9.45
C GLY A 113 1.27 -5.50 -8.57
N ASN A 114 1.06 -6.70 -9.08
CA ASN A 114 1.14 -7.95 -8.30
C ASN A 114 2.15 -8.96 -8.84
N ARG A 115 2.82 -8.68 -9.96
CA ARG A 115 3.92 -9.50 -10.49
C ARG A 115 5.22 -8.71 -10.38
N PHE A 116 6.18 -9.23 -9.63
CA PHE A 116 7.39 -8.52 -9.28
C PHE A 116 8.63 -9.18 -9.89
N THR A 117 9.49 -8.35 -10.50
CA THR A 117 10.86 -8.72 -10.86
C THR A 117 11.80 -7.87 -10.00
N PRO A 118 12.63 -8.48 -9.14
CA PRO A 118 13.52 -7.75 -8.24
C PRO A 118 14.39 -6.74 -8.98
N GLN A 119 14.60 -5.59 -8.38
CA GLN A 119 15.47 -4.52 -8.89
C GLN A 119 16.38 -4.01 -7.78
N SER A 120 17.52 -3.49 -8.15
CA SER A 120 18.47 -2.86 -7.23
C SER A 120 18.79 -1.44 -7.72
N PRO A 121 17.85 -0.50 -7.59
CA PRO A 121 18.10 0.88 -7.96
C PRO A 121 19.12 1.53 -7.00
N ASN A 122 19.78 2.59 -7.47
CA ASN A 122 20.53 3.44 -6.58
C ASN A 122 19.58 4.07 -5.53
N GLU A 123 20.08 4.29 -4.34
CA GLU A 123 19.35 4.91 -3.22
C GLU A 123 19.85 6.36 -2.98
N PRO A 124 19.57 7.31 -3.89
CA PRO A 124 19.95 8.70 -3.70
C PRO A 124 19.06 9.38 -2.64
N TRP A 125 19.53 10.49 -2.13
CA TRP A 125 18.69 11.39 -1.35
C TRP A 125 17.69 12.10 -2.26
N TYR A 126 16.43 12.19 -1.83
CA TYR A 126 15.37 12.90 -2.53
C TYR A 126 14.90 14.09 -1.69
N LEU A 127 14.71 15.24 -2.33
CA LEU A 127 13.96 16.35 -1.77
C LEU A 127 12.50 16.20 -2.20
N LEU A 128 11.59 16.03 -1.23
CA LEU A 128 10.15 15.98 -1.49
C LEU A 128 9.57 17.39 -1.33
N VAL A 129 8.89 17.85 -2.37
CA VAL A 129 8.15 19.12 -2.34
C VAL A 129 6.68 18.80 -2.56
N GLN A 130 5.84 19.08 -1.56
CA GLN A 130 4.40 18.89 -1.62
C GLN A 130 3.69 20.23 -1.68
N PRO A 131 3.15 20.64 -2.85
CA PRO A 131 2.30 21.83 -2.92
C PRO A 131 1.00 21.62 -2.11
N PRO A 132 0.37 22.71 -1.61
CA PRO A 132 -0.89 22.61 -0.86
C PRO A 132 -2.10 22.43 -1.81
N ILE A 133 -2.00 21.49 -2.74
CA ILE A 133 -3.02 21.16 -3.73
C ILE A 133 -3.42 19.71 -3.53
N HIS A 134 -4.72 19.46 -3.41
CA HIS A 134 -5.25 18.09 -3.37
C HIS A 134 -5.65 17.65 -4.78
N ILE A 135 -5.11 16.52 -5.22
CA ILE A 135 -5.40 15.91 -6.52
C ILE A 135 -6.10 14.57 -6.28
N GLU A 136 -7.32 14.45 -6.75
CA GLU A 136 -8.06 13.19 -6.68
C GLU A 136 -7.56 12.20 -7.75
N THR A 137 -6.84 11.17 -7.34
CA THR A 137 -6.30 10.13 -8.22
C THR A 137 -7.39 9.45 -9.06
N ALA A 138 -8.57 9.24 -8.51
CA ALA A 138 -9.71 8.66 -9.23
C ALA A 138 -10.16 9.51 -10.41
N ALA A 139 -10.16 10.84 -10.27
CA ALA A 139 -10.49 11.77 -11.34
C ALA A 139 -9.41 11.77 -12.45
N LEU A 140 -8.14 11.62 -12.07
CA LEU A 140 -7.05 11.49 -13.04
C LEU A 140 -7.17 10.21 -13.88
N PHE A 141 -7.47 9.08 -13.24
CA PHE A 141 -7.69 7.83 -13.96
C PHE A 141 -8.84 7.89 -14.96
N GLN A 142 -9.91 8.65 -14.66
CA GLN A 142 -11.03 8.86 -15.61
C GLN A 142 -10.63 9.69 -16.84
N GLN A 143 -9.66 10.58 -16.69
CA GLN A 143 -9.15 11.42 -17.78
C GLN A 143 -8.04 10.75 -18.57
N LEU A 144 -7.43 9.69 -18.03
CA LEU A 144 -6.39 8.96 -18.72
C LEU A 144 -7.00 8.23 -19.92
N SER A 145 -6.72 8.73 -21.11
CA SER A 145 -7.03 7.99 -22.34
C SER A 145 -6.14 6.75 -22.38
N VAL A 146 -6.70 5.59 -22.05
CA VAL A 146 -5.97 4.31 -22.01
C VAL A 146 -5.62 3.90 -23.45
N HIS A 147 -4.62 4.53 -24.01
CA HIS A 147 -3.91 3.99 -25.14
C HIS A 147 -2.71 3.24 -24.57
N PRO A 148 -2.63 1.92 -24.74
CA PRO A 148 -1.41 1.22 -24.34
C PRO A 148 -0.23 1.89 -25.04
N PRO A 149 0.82 2.30 -24.30
CA PRO A 149 1.97 2.95 -24.90
C PRO A 149 2.55 2.00 -25.95
N LYS A 150 2.74 2.52 -27.17
CA LYS A 150 3.24 1.74 -28.33
C LYS A 150 4.61 1.12 -28.08
N ASN A 151 5.37 1.62 -27.08
CA ASN A 151 6.70 1.16 -26.73
C ASN A 151 6.84 1.10 -25.19
N ARG A 152 6.18 0.16 -24.54
CA ARG A 152 6.57 -0.17 -23.15
C ARG A 152 7.96 -0.81 -23.21
N PRO A 153 8.94 -0.34 -22.42
CA PRO A 153 10.17 -1.09 -22.24
C PRO A 153 9.81 -2.48 -21.69
N VAL A 154 10.14 -3.51 -22.45
CA VAL A 154 9.81 -4.92 -22.13
C VAL A 154 10.63 -5.43 -20.94
N GLN A 155 11.67 -4.69 -20.56
CA GLN A 155 12.49 -4.95 -19.37
C GLN A 155 12.97 -3.63 -18.75
N PRO A 156 13.18 -3.62 -17.43
CA PRO A 156 13.71 -2.46 -16.74
C PRO A 156 15.11 -2.16 -17.29
N THR A 157 15.23 -1.11 -18.06
CA THR A 157 16.54 -0.54 -18.37
C THR A 157 17.03 0.17 -17.12
N THR A 158 18.32 0.08 -16.85
CA THR A 158 19.00 0.78 -15.73
C THR A 158 18.92 2.31 -15.80
N ALA A 159 18.30 2.85 -16.84
CA ALA A 159 18.13 4.28 -17.06
C ALA A 159 16.76 4.75 -16.49
N PHE A 160 16.68 4.93 -15.19
CA PHE A 160 15.50 5.52 -14.52
C PHE A 160 15.13 6.91 -15.06
N ASN A 161 16.07 7.61 -15.70
CA ASN A 161 15.88 8.93 -16.29
C ASN A 161 14.97 8.95 -17.54
N THR A 162 14.56 7.79 -18.04
CA THR A 162 13.63 7.65 -19.17
C THR A 162 12.21 7.28 -18.75
N LEU A 163 11.96 7.12 -17.46
CA LEU A 163 10.63 6.83 -16.94
C LEU A 163 9.81 8.11 -16.89
N SER A 164 8.54 8.02 -17.28
CA SER A 164 7.57 9.11 -17.23
C SER A 164 6.38 8.72 -16.38
N ASN A 165 5.71 9.71 -15.82
CA ASN A 165 4.45 9.53 -15.15
C ASN A 165 3.32 9.87 -16.12
N ASP A 166 2.45 8.90 -16.42
CA ASP A 166 1.33 9.09 -17.35
C ASP A 166 0.34 10.18 -16.89
N PHE A 167 0.34 10.52 -15.58
CA PHE A 167 -0.46 11.62 -15.05
C PHE A 167 0.17 13.00 -15.23
N GLU A 168 1.45 13.09 -15.55
CA GLU A 168 2.18 14.37 -15.63
C GLU A 168 1.47 15.38 -16.54
N ALA A 169 1.04 14.93 -17.71
CA ALA A 169 0.34 15.78 -18.69
C ALA A 169 -1.07 16.24 -18.24
N LEU A 170 -1.64 15.62 -17.20
CA LEU A 170 -2.96 15.96 -16.67
C LEU A 170 -2.92 16.91 -15.47
N VAL A 171 -1.74 17.10 -14.89
CA VAL A 171 -1.54 17.86 -13.64
C VAL A 171 -0.85 19.19 -13.89
N ILE A 172 -0.15 19.35 -15.01
CA ILE A 172 0.54 20.57 -15.45
C ILE A 172 -0.39 21.37 -16.36
#